data_82d6f20117b3e170e0ad9e5dceeb0fc6
#
_entry.id   82d6f20117b3e170e0ad9e5dceeb0fc6
#
_cell.length_a   1.000
_cell.length_b   1.000
_cell.length_c   1.000
_cell.angle_alpha   90.00
_cell.angle_beta   90.00
_cell.angle_gamma   90.00
#
_symmetry.space_group_name_H-M   'P 1'
#
loop_
_entity.id
_entity.type
_entity.pdbx_description
1 polymer ?
#
loop_
_entity_poly.entity_id
_entity_poly.type
_entity_poly.pdbx_seq_one_letter_code
_entity_poly.pdbx_strand_id
1 'polypeptide(L)'
;EVAAAEAAVGAAAEWSELVPLSPLRPGTDPPDGSSVHRFAVPPELAGRRVTHLRLNQHPDGGIARMRAWGVVARDYDRELAAAAVGAVDLLSVLNGARALGCSNRHYGEPRNLIKPGRGANMGAGWETARNPRRPAEIVTDAATGLVHMPGASDWCVLRLAAVAGKVERLVIDTCHFRGNFPESVLVEALYAPAASTDEGVA
;
A
#
# COMPACT_ATOMS: atom_id res chain seq x y z
N GLU A 1 -8.72 -15.91 -4.16
CA GLU A 1 -7.73 -14.82 -4.13
C GLU A 1 -7.31 -14.46 -2.70
N VAL A 2 -8.25 -14.27 -1.75
CA VAL A 2 -7.94 -14.01 -0.33
C VAL A 2 -7.05 -15.12 0.25
N ALA A 3 -7.46 -16.38 0.09
CA ALA A 3 -6.70 -17.54 0.56
C ALA A 3 -5.30 -17.63 -0.06
N ALA A 4 -5.12 -17.21 -1.32
CA ALA A 4 -3.80 -17.18 -1.96
C ALA A 4 -2.90 -16.09 -1.38
N ALA A 5 -3.43 -14.92 -1.06
CA ALA A 5 -2.67 -13.85 -0.41
C ALA A 5 -2.29 -14.22 1.04
N GLU A 6 -3.21 -14.85 1.78
CA GLU A 6 -2.94 -15.37 3.13
C GLU A 6 -1.91 -16.51 3.10
N ALA A 7 -1.98 -17.40 2.12
CA ALA A 7 -0.99 -18.45 1.93
C ALA A 7 0.40 -17.88 1.57
N ALA A 8 0.45 -16.83 0.76
CA ALA A 8 1.70 -16.19 0.35
C ALA A 8 2.47 -15.55 1.51
N VAL A 9 1.79 -15.14 2.58
CA VAL A 9 2.42 -14.49 3.75
C VAL A 9 2.44 -15.38 5.00
N GLY A 10 1.75 -16.52 4.98
CA GLY A 10 1.60 -17.43 6.11
C GLY A 10 0.53 -16.99 7.12
N ALA A 11 -0.26 -17.95 7.60
CA ALA A 11 -1.38 -17.68 8.51
C ALA A 11 -0.98 -17.11 9.89
N ALA A 12 0.29 -17.27 10.27
CA ALA A 12 0.84 -16.76 11.54
C ALA A 12 1.64 -15.46 11.39
N ALA A 13 1.47 -14.73 10.27
CA ALA A 13 2.22 -13.53 10.00
C ALA A 13 1.80 -12.38 10.91
N GLU A 14 2.76 -11.79 11.63
CA GLU A 14 2.54 -10.59 12.43
C GLU A 14 2.77 -9.34 11.58
N TRP A 15 1.73 -8.53 11.45
CA TRP A 15 1.77 -7.25 10.77
C TRP A 15 2.10 -6.12 11.74
N SER A 16 3.01 -5.24 11.34
CA SER A 16 3.32 -4.02 12.09
C SER A 16 2.76 -2.81 11.35
N GLU A 17 2.08 -1.95 12.07
CA GLU A 17 1.49 -0.74 11.54
C GLU A 17 2.57 0.31 11.25
N LEU A 18 2.79 0.61 9.96
CA LEU A 18 3.75 1.64 9.53
C LEU A 18 3.11 3.03 9.40
N VAL A 19 1.84 3.07 9.05
CA VAL A 19 1.02 4.29 8.98
C VAL A 19 -0.27 3.97 9.71
N PRO A 20 -0.56 4.65 10.82
CA PRO A 20 -1.82 4.48 11.52
C PRO A 20 -2.98 4.91 10.64
N LEU A 21 -4.18 4.47 10.99
CA LEU A 21 -5.39 4.85 10.29
C LEU A 21 -5.44 6.38 10.11
N SER A 22 -5.36 6.83 8.86
CA SER A 22 -5.16 8.24 8.53
C SER A 22 -6.17 8.70 7.50
N PRO A 23 -6.78 9.90 7.68
CA PRO A 23 -7.71 10.45 6.70
C PRO A 23 -6.99 10.84 5.41
N LEU A 24 -7.67 10.64 4.28
CA LEU A 24 -7.20 11.08 2.97
C LEU A 24 -8.08 12.21 2.43
N ARG A 25 -7.52 12.97 1.50
CA ARG A 25 -8.24 14.02 0.75
C ARG A 25 -8.60 13.52 -0.65
N PRO A 26 -9.68 14.02 -1.25
CA PRO A 26 -10.05 13.69 -2.62
C PRO A 26 -8.98 14.13 -3.62
N GLY A 27 -8.98 13.47 -4.75
CA GLY A 27 -8.21 13.92 -5.91
C GLY A 27 -8.74 15.21 -6.49
N THR A 28 -7.87 16.02 -7.07
CA THR A 28 -8.20 17.25 -7.79
C THR A 28 -7.90 17.11 -9.28
N ASP A 29 -8.61 17.90 -10.11
CA ASP A 29 -8.39 17.97 -11.53
C ASP A 29 -8.54 19.44 -11.99
N PRO A 30 -7.50 20.09 -12.51
CA PRO A 30 -6.15 19.52 -12.67
C PRO A 30 -5.47 19.20 -11.34
N PRO A 31 -4.48 18.30 -11.32
CA PRO A 31 -3.77 17.92 -10.11
C PRO A 31 -2.99 19.10 -9.52
N ASP A 32 -3.33 19.52 -8.30
CA ASP A 32 -2.65 20.59 -7.56
C ASP A 32 -1.64 20.07 -6.51
N GLY A 33 -1.51 18.72 -6.41
CA GLY A 33 -0.69 18.07 -5.42
C GLY A 33 -1.36 17.85 -4.05
N SER A 34 -2.55 18.41 -3.80
CA SER A 34 -3.28 18.24 -2.54
C SER A 34 -3.72 16.81 -2.28
N SER A 35 -3.88 16.01 -3.34
CA SER A 35 -4.20 14.57 -3.30
C SER A 35 -3.00 13.67 -2.97
N VAL A 36 -1.80 14.23 -2.83
CA VAL A 36 -0.59 13.47 -2.50
C VAL A 36 -0.36 13.50 -0.99
N HIS A 37 -0.55 12.36 -0.35
CA HIS A 37 -0.33 12.18 1.09
C HIS A 37 1.05 11.58 1.32
N ARG A 38 1.83 12.19 2.22
CA ARG A 38 3.18 11.74 2.57
C ARG A 38 3.22 11.41 4.04
N PHE A 39 3.59 10.18 4.34
CA PHE A 39 3.70 9.68 5.70
C PHE A 39 5.15 9.32 5.98
N ALA A 40 5.71 9.86 7.05
CA ALA A 40 6.97 9.39 7.58
C ALA A 40 6.71 8.13 8.41
N VAL A 41 7.52 7.10 8.21
CA VAL A 41 7.48 5.91 9.06
C VAL A 41 8.06 6.29 10.43
N PRO A 42 7.41 5.89 11.53
CA PRO A 42 7.91 6.15 12.88
C PRO A 42 9.36 5.68 13.04
N PRO A 43 10.23 6.46 13.73
CA PRO A 43 11.66 6.15 13.84
C PRO A 43 11.95 4.73 14.36
N GLU A 44 11.12 4.23 15.28
CA GLU A 44 11.24 2.89 15.88
C GLU A 44 10.94 1.76 14.87
N LEU A 45 10.25 2.07 13.76
CA LEU A 45 9.92 1.14 12.68
C LEU A 45 10.75 1.36 11.42
N ALA A 46 11.28 2.56 11.21
CA ALA A 46 12.00 2.94 10.00
C ALA A 46 13.23 2.08 9.68
N GLY A 47 13.84 1.48 10.71
CA GLY A 47 14.98 0.57 10.57
C GLY A 47 14.63 -0.90 10.33
N ARG A 48 13.35 -1.29 10.44
CA ARG A 48 12.93 -2.70 10.34
C ARG A 48 12.97 -3.18 8.89
N ARG A 49 13.47 -4.40 8.70
CA ARG A 49 13.41 -5.07 7.40
C ARG A 49 12.00 -5.60 7.18
N VAL A 50 11.40 -5.26 6.04
CA VAL A 50 10.08 -5.73 5.63
C VAL A 50 10.14 -6.29 4.22
N THR A 51 9.31 -7.27 3.91
CA THR A 51 9.19 -7.88 2.58
C THR A 51 7.87 -7.54 1.91
N HIS A 52 6.82 -7.29 2.70
CA HIS A 52 5.46 -7.07 2.23
C HIS A 52 4.87 -5.82 2.89
N LEU A 53 4.00 -5.15 2.16
CA LEU A 53 3.13 -4.10 2.69
C LEU A 53 1.69 -4.49 2.41
N ARG A 54 0.81 -4.29 3.39
CA ARG A 54 -0.63 -4.40 3.24
C ARG A 54 -1.24 -3.01 3.34
N LEU A 55 -2.06 -2.65 2.37
CA LEU A 55 -2.82 -1.40 2.36
C LEU A 55 -4.28 -1.74 2.60
N ASN A 56 -4.84 -1.26 3.70
CA ASN A 56 -6.25 -1.39 4.03
C ASN A 56 -6.95 -0.08 3.74
N GLN A 57 -7.99 -0.12 2.92
CA GLN A 57 -8.85 1.04 2.62
C GLN A 57 -10.06 1.02 3.57
N HIS A 58 -10.45 2.17 4.05
CA HIS A 58 -11.58 2.32 4.96
C HIS A 58 -12.54 3.39 4.45
N PRO A 59 -13.78 3.02 4.03
CA PRO A 59 -14.31 1.64 3.91
C PRO A 59 -13.95 0.97 2.59
N ASP A 60 -13.86 1.74 1.51
CA ASP A 60 -13.64 1.33 0.12
C ASP A 60 -13.20 2.56 -0.70
N GLY A 61 -12.86 2.39 -1.96
CA GLY A 61 -12.59 3.50 -2.87
C GLY A 61 -11.46 3.23 -3.85
N GLY A 62 -10.88 4.30 -4.38
CA GLY A 62 -9.81 4.23 -5.35
C GLY A 62 -8.55 4.97 -4.92
N ILE A 63 -7.41 4.33 -5.10
CA ILE A 63 -6.08 4.92 -4.90
C ILE A 63 -5.30 4.84 -6.21
N ALA A 64 -4.82 5.98 -6.67
CA ALA A 64 -4.11 6.06 -7.95
C ALA A 64 -2.73 5.41 -7.89
N ARG A 65 -1.96 5.67 -6.84
CA ARG A 65 -0.59 5.16 -6.66
C ARG A 65 -0.25 5.03 -5.18
N MET A 66 0.60 4.06 -4.88
CA MET A 66 1.31 3.93 -3.62
C MET A 66 2.81 3.79 -3.89
N ARG A 67 3.63 4.48 -3.11
CA ARG A 67 5.09 4.39 -3.18
C ARG A 67 5.67 4.23 -1.79
N ALA A 68 6.65 3.36 -1.68
CA ALA A 68 7.45 3.17 -0.46
C ALA A 68 8.90 3.48 -0.78
N TRP A 69 9.47 4.42 -0.05
CA TRP A 69 10.86 4.84 -0.20
C TRP A 69 11.70 4.25 0.93
N GLY A 70 12.84 3.72 0.60
CA GLY A 70 13.72 3.08 1.58
C GLY A 70 15.02 2.59 0.96
N VAL A 71 15.81 1.93 1.77
CA VAL A 71 17.06 1.30 1.35
C VAL A 71 16.78 -0.16 1.02
N VAL A 72 17.26 -0.62 -0.14
CA VAL A 72 17.18 -2.03 -0.50
C VAL A 72 18.10 -2.82 0.41
N ALA A 73 17.53 -3.62 1.30
CA ALA A 73 18.28 -4.55 2.12
C ALA A 73 18.43 -5.86 1.33
N ARG A 74 19.44 -5.94 0.50
CA ARG A 74 19.83 -7.19 -0.14
C ARG A 74 20.70 -8.00 0.83
N ASP A 75 20.51 -9.31 0.86
CA ASP A 75 21.48 -10.25 1.42
C ASP A 75 22.62 -10.46 0.40
N TYR A 76 23.09 -9.38 -0.20
CA TYR A 76 24.28 -9.42 -1.02
C TYR A 76 25.49 -9.18 -0.14
N ASP A 77 26.60 -9.90 -0.50
CA ASP A 77 27.89 -9.72 0.13
C ASP A 77 28.24 -8.26 0.42
N ARG A 78 28.91 -8.05 1.53
CA ARG A 78 29.28 -6.75 2.11
C ARG A 78 29.78 -5.68 1.14
N GLU A 79 30.26 -6.06 -0.02
CA GLU A 79 30.81 -5.14 -1.04
C GLU A 79 29.73 -4.35 -1.77
N LEU A 80 28.52 -4.87 -1.93
CA LEU A 80 27.38 -4.16 -2.53
C LEU A 80 26.63 -3.29 -1.52
N ALA A 81 26.74 -3.58 -0.23
CA ALA A 81 26.17 -2.76 0.84
C ALA A 81 26.89 -1.41 1.02
N ALA A 82 28.10 -1.26 0.48
CA ALA A 82 28.89 -0.03 0.52
C ALA A 82 28.53 0.97 -0.59
N ALA A 83 27.80 0.56 -1.61
CA ALA A 83 27.26 1.51 -2.58
C ALA A 83 26.09 2.25 -1.92
N ALA A 84 26.32 3.48 -1.48
CA ALA A 84 25.30 4.42 -1.02
C ALA A 84 24.34 4.75 -2.17
N VAL A 85 23.51 3.79 -2.53
CA VAL A 85 22.38 4.02 -3.43
C VAL A 85 21.35 4.74 -2.59
N GLY A 86 21.00 5.96 -2.97
CA GLY A 86 19.94 6.72 -2.33
C GLY A 86 18.63 5.93 -2.27
N ALA A 87 17.67 6.38 -1.50
CA ALA A 87 16.37 5.72 -1.36
C ALA A 87 15.72 5.48 -2.73
N VAL A 88 15.26 4.25 -2.96
CA VAL A 88 14.58 3.83 -4.19
C VAL A 88 13.12 3.50 -3.91
N ASP A 89 12.27 3.59 -4.92
CA ASP A 89 10.88 3.16 -4.80
C ASP A 89 10.80 1.63 -4.73
N LEU A 90 10.65 1.10 -3.52
CA LEU A 90 10.55 -0.34 -3.26
C LEU A 90 9.24 -0.96 -3.75
N LEU A 91 8.23 -0.14 -4.07
CA LEU A 91 6.98 -0.60 -4.66
C LEU A 91 6.93 -0.41 -6.17
N SER A 92 7.94 0.11 -6.81
CA SER A 92 7.94 0.21 -8.26
C SER A 92 8.02 -1.17 -8.91
N VAL A 93 7.11 -1.44 -9.85
CA VAL A 93 7.19 -2.64 -10.71
C VAL A 93 8.50 -2.69 -11.51
N LEU A 94 9.09 -1.53 -11.81
CA LEU A 94 10.40 -1.46 -12.49
C LEU A 94 11.53 -2.00 -11.63
N ASN A 95 11.37 -2.01 -10.32
CA ASN A 95 12.31 -2.58 -9.36
C ASN A 95 11.95 -4.01 -8.96
N GLY A 96 10.88 -4.59 -9.54
CA GLY A 96 10.47 -5.97 -9.31
C GLY A 96 9.38 -6.15 -8.25
N ALA A 97 8.72 -5.07 -7.80
CA ALA A 97 7.57 -5.18 -6.91
C ALA A 97 6.39 -5.87 -7.59
N ARG A 98 5.57 -6.57 -6.81
CA ARG A 98 4.40 -7.30 -7.31
C ARG A 98 3.19 -7.10 -6.41
N ALA A 99 1.99 -7.02 -7.02
CA ALA A 99 0.74 -7.18 -6.32
C ALA A 99 0.44 -8.67 -6.18
N LEU A 100 0.26 -9.16 -4.95
CA LEU A 100 0.03 -10.58 -4.67
C LEU A 100 -1.46 -10.90 -4.61
N GLY A 101 -2.28 -10.01 -4.07
CA GLY A 101 -3.72 -10.22 -3.94
C GLY A 101 -4.43 -9.01 -3.38
N CYS A 102 -5.76 -9.05 -3.40
CA CYS A 102 -6.62 -8.01 -2.87
C CYS A 102 -8.00 -8.56 -2.51
N SER A 103 -8.74 -7.84 -1.69
CA SER A 103 -10.13 -8.16 -1.35
C SER A 103 -11.07 -7.96 -2.54
N ASN A 104 -10.86 -6.89 -3.30
CA ASN A 104 -11.71 -6.51 -4.41
C ASN A 104 -10.92 -5.71 -5.46
N ARG A 105 -11.25 -5.90 -6.75
CA ARG A 105 -10.60 -5.22 -7.89
C ARG A 105 -11.60 -4.88 -9.01
N HIS A 106 -12.83 -4.57 -8.61
CA HIS A 106 -13.96 -4.47 -9.55
C HIS A 106 -13.74 -3.48 -10.70
N TYR A 107 -13.20 -2.30 -10.40
CA TYR A 107 -12.96 -1.25 -11.39
C TYR A 107 -11.48 -1.05 -11.74
N GLY A 108 -10.55 -1.52 -10.90
CA GLY A 108 -9.12 -1.34 -11.14
C GLY A 108 -8.25 -2.31 -10.37
N GLU A 109 -7.20 -2.79 -11.00
CA GLU A 109 -6.27 -3.79 -10.46
C GLU A 109 -5.30 -3.20 -9.45
N PRO A 110 -4.96 -3.89 -8.33
CA PRO A 110 -3.99 -3.39 -7.34
C PRO A 110 -2.58 -3.21 -7.93
N ARG A 111 -2.21 -3.94 -8.99
CA ARG A 111 -0.95 -3.71 -9.71
C ARG A 111 -0.80 -2.30 -10.28
N ASN A 112 -1.91 -1.57 -10.44
CA ASN A 112 -1.85 -0.19 -10.88
C ASN A 112 -1.20 0.74 -9.85
N LEU A 113 -1.26 0.39 -8.55
CA LEU A 113 -0.65 1.16 -7.47
C LEU A 113 0.88 1.26 -7.58
N ILE A 114 1.51 0.24 -8.19
CA ILE A 114 2.97 0.10 -8.26
C ILE A 114 3.56 0.49 -9.63
N LYS A 115 2.73 1.00 -10.54
CA LYS A 115 3.19 1.55 -11.83
C LYS A 115 3.96 2.85 -11.61
N PRO A 116 5.00 3.11 -12.43
CA PRO A 116 5.76 4.36 -12.36
C PRO A 116 4.90 5.56 -12.81
N GLY A 117 5.28 6.75 -12.34
CA GLY A 117 4.59 7.98 -12.69
C GLY A 117 3.23 8.15 -12.01
N ARG A 118 2.47 9.14 -12.43
CA ARG A 118 1.09 9.37 -11.98
C ARG A 118 0.09 8.70 -12.92
N GLY A 119 -1.07 8.31 -12.39
CA GLY A 119 -2.17 7.80 -13.21
C GLY A 119 -2.68 8.86 -14.19
N ALA A 120 -3.02 8.44 -15.41
CA ALA A 120 -3.60 9.32 -16.41
C ALA A 120 -5.10 9.62 -16.16
N ASN A 121 -5.79 8.70 -15.51
CA ASN A 121 -7.21 8.77 -15.16
C ASN A 121 -7.52 7.75 -14.04
N MET A 122 -8.78 7.66 -13.59
CA MET A 122 -9.21 6.70 -12.55
C MET A 122 -8.90 5.25 -12.93
N GLY A 123 -9.08 4.83 -14.17
CA GLY A 123 -8.80 3.47 -14.63
C GLY A 123 -7.33 3.06 -14.52
N ALA A 124 -6.43 4.02 -14.29
CA ALA A 124 -5.02 3.75 -14.01
C ALA A 124 -4.71 3.50 -12.52
N GLY A 125 -5.71 3.51 -11.63
CA GLY A 125 -5.59 3.24 -10.19
C GLY A 125 -6.12 1.86 -9.80
N TRP A 126 -6.10 1.58 -8.51
CA TRP A 126 -6.84 0.47 -7.89
C TRP A 126 -8.15 1.01 -7.33
N GLU A 127 -9.25 0.40 -7.74
CA GLU A 127 -10.57 0.81 -7.32
C GLU A 127 -11.45 -0.42 -7.08
N THR A 128 -12.09 -0.46 -5.91
CA THR A 128 -12.96 -1.53 -5.47
C THR A 128 -14.43 -1.20 -5.75
N ALA A 129 -15.29 -2.20 -5.77
CA ALA A 129 -16.73 -1.99 -5.67
C ALA A 129 -17.09 -1.37 -4.30
N ARG A 130 -18.26 -0.74 -4.22
CA ARG A 130 -18.77 -0.27 -2.93
C ARG A 130 -18.85 -1.43 -1.94
N ASN A 131 -18.20 -1.28 -0.80
CA ASN A 131 -18.17 -2.32 0.22
C ASN A 131 -19.61 -2.58 0.74
N PRO A 132 -20.11 -3.81 0.71
CA PRO A 132 -21.49 -4.12 1.14
C PRO A 132 -21.72 -3.88 2.63
N ARG A 133 -20.66 -3.78 3.43
CA ARG A 133 -20.74 -3.45 4.88
C ARG A 133 -20.67 -1.94 5.14
N ARG A 134 -20.47 -1.14 4.10
CA ARG A 134 -20.46 0.32 4.23
C ARG A 134 -21.85 0.80 4.67
N PRO A 135 -21.97 1.56 5.78
CA PRO A 135 -23.24 2.13 6.20
C PRO A 135 -23.74 3.17 5.18
N ALA A 136 -25.05 3.45 5.21
CA ALA A 136 -25.67 4.45 4.34
C ALA A 136 -25.10 5.86 4.61
N GLU A 137 -24.86 6.14 5.89
CA GLU A 137 -24.23 7.37 6.34
C GLU A 137 -22.85 7.05 6.93
N ILE A 138 -21.84 7.79 6.48
CA ILE A 138 -20.49 7.69 6.99
C ILE A 138 -20.34 8.76 8.07
N VAL A 139 -20.09 8.30 9.29
CA VAL A 139 -19.81 9.20 10.43
C VAL A 139 -18.32 9.33 10.61
N THR A 140 -17.84 10.57 10.51
CA THR A 140 -16.44 10.90 10.76
C THR A 140 -16.31 11.43 12.19
N ASP A 141 -15.39 10.89 12.95
CA ASP A 141 -15.04 11.43 14.26
C ASP A 141 -14.44 12.84 14.09
N ALA A 142 -15.04 13.83 14.74
CA ALA A 142 -14.66 15.23 14.57
C ALA A 142 -13.27 15.57 15.15
N ALA A 143 -12.78 14.79 16.12
CA ALA A 143 -11.48 15.02 16.76
C ALA A 143 -10.33 14.39 15.98
N THR A 144 -10.56 13.21 15.40
CA THR A 144 -9.53 12.44 14.70
C THR A 144 -9.61 12.51 13.17
N GLY A 145 -10.76 12.91 12.63
CA GLY A 145 -11.04 12.87 11.20
C GLY A 145 -11.17 11.43 10.64
N LEU A 146 -11.28 10.42 11.50
CA LEU A 146 -11.36 9.04 11.11
C LEU A 146 -12.80 8.56 10.98
N VAL A 147 -13.02 7.69 10.02
CA VAL A 147 -14.29 7.00 9.82
C VAL A 147 -14.26 5.71 10.60
N HIS A 148 -15.20 5.56 11.53
CA HIS A 148 -15.33 4.35 12.33
C HIS A 148 -16.25 3.35 11.62
N MET A 149 -15.65 2.37 10.93
CA MET A 149 -16.38 1.28 10.26
C MET A 149 -15.69 -0.06 10.51
N PRO A 150 -15.90 -0.66 11.68
CA PRO A 150 -15.31 -1.96 12.02
C PRO A 150 -15.70 -3.04 11.00
N GLY A 151 -14.69 -3.72 10.45
CA GLY A 151 -14.88 -4.82 9.51
C GLY A 151 -15.32 -4.41 8.09
N ALA A 152 -15.35 -3.11 7.78
CA ALA A 152 -15.61 -2.59 6.44
C ALA A 152 -14.34 -1.97 5.86
N SER A 153 -13.42 -2.80 5.38
CA SER A 153 -12.21 -2.36 4.67
C SER A 153 -11.96 -3.23 3.45
N ASP A 154 -11.41 -2.62 2.43
CA ASP A 154 -10.77 -3.32 1.32
C ASP A 154 -9.27 -3.26 1.48
N TRP A 155 -8.57 -4.31 1.07
CA TRP A 155 -7.14 -4.45 1.26
C TRP A 155 -6.44 -5.00 0.01
N CYS A 156 -5.17 -4.70 -0.14
CA CYS A 156 -4.29 -5.38 -1.07
C CYS A 156 -2.92 -5.66 -0.43
N VAL A 157 -2.29 -6.75 -0.85
CA VAL A 157 -0.95 -7.14 -0.45
C VAL A 157 0.00 -6.88 -1.60
N LEU A 158 1.05 -6.11 -1.32
CA LEU A 158 2.09 -5.77 -2.27
C LEU A 158 3.44 -6.30 -1.75
N ARG A 159 4.13 -7.08 -2.58
CA ARG A 159 5.50 -7.51 -2.31
C ARG A 159 6.45 -6.43 -2.77
N LEU A 160 7.38 -6.04 -1.90
CA LEU A 160 8.43 -5.10 -2.24
C LEU A 160 9.37 -5.67 -3.30
N ALA A 161 10.00 -4.80 -4.05
CA ALA A 161 11.14 -5.13 -4.88
C ALA A 161 12.27 -5.68 -4.02
N ALA A 162 12.94 -6.73 -4.47
CA ALA A 162 13.95 -7.45 -3.74
C ALA A 162 13.43 -8.30 -2.55
N VAL A 163 14.33 -8.99 -1.87
CA VAL A 163 14.01 -9.94 -0.79
C VAL A 163 13.52 -9.22 0.46
N ALA A 164 14.07 -8.05 0.78
CA ALA A 164 13.66 -7.21 1.90
C ALA A 164 14.13 -5.77 1.71
N GLY A 165 13.50 -4.84 2.42
CA GLY A 165 13.85 -3.43 2.40
C GLY A 165 13.55 -2.76 3.73
N LYS A 166 14.14 -1.59 3.94
CA LYS A 166 13.79 -0.67 5.03
C LYS A 166 12.99 0.45 4.41
N VAL A 167 11.74 0.61 4.85
CA VAL A 167 10.84 1.65 4.36
C VAL A 167 11.04 2.90 5.20
N GLU A 168 11.35 4.01 4.57
CA GLU A 168 11.59 5.31 5.23
C GLU A 168 10.43 6.29 5.01
N ARG A 169 9.75 6.17 3.86
CA ARG A 169 8.67 7.06 3.48
C ARG A 169 7.64 6.33 2.63
N LEU A 170 6.37 6.66 2.83
CA LEU A 170 5.26 6.21 2.02
C LEU A 170 4.60 7.40 1.33
N VAL A 171 4.18 7.22 0.08
CA VAL A 171 3.42 8.20 -0.68
C VAL A 171 2.18 7.50 -1.21
N ILE A 172 1.01 8.02 -0.88
CA ILE A 172 -0.29 7.55 -1.37
C ILE A 172 -0.93 8.69 -2.16
N ASP A 173 -1.30 8.40 -3.41
CA ASP A 173 -1.86 9.40 -4.32
C ASP A 173 -3.29 8.99 -4.71
N THR A 174 -4.26 9.83 -4.37
CA THR A 174 -5.68 9.66 -4.70
C THR A 174 -6.07 10.47 -5.95
N CYS A 175 -5.11 10.87 -6.79
CA CYS A 175 -5.35 11.65 -7.99
C CYS A 175 -6.45 11.01 -8.86
N HIS A 176 -7.36 11.84 -9.36
CA HIS A 176 -8.56 11.49 -10.14
C HIS A 176 -9.74 10.91 -9.33
N PHE A 177 -9.54 10.40 -8.11
CA PHE A 177 -10.61 9.90 -7.26
C PHE A 177 -11.22 11.02 -6.41
N ARG A 178 -12.18 11.76 -6.96
CA ARG A 178 -12.74 12.97 -6.33
C ARG A 178 -13.82 12.66 -5.31
N GLY A 179 -14.74 11.75 -5.63
CA GLY A 179 -15.88 11.39 -4.78
C GLY A 179 -15.88 9.93 -4.33
N ASN A 180 -14.90 9.16 -4.78
CA ASN A 180 -14.76 7.72 -4.55
C ASN A 180 -13.37 7.34 -4.05
N PHE A 181 -12.67 8.27 -3.38
CA PHE A 181 -11.45 7.99 -2.64
C PHE A 181 -11.77 7.34 -1.29
N PRO A 182 -10.88 6.53 -0.71
CA PRO A 182 -11.08 5.99 0.63
C PRO A 182 -10.93 7.10 1.67
N GLU A 183 -11.81 7.11 2.67
CA GLU A 183 -11.78 8.11 3.75
C GLU A 183 -10.50 8.06 4.57
N SER A 184 -9.93 6.86 4.71
CA SER A 184 -8.69 6.63 5.44
C SER A 184 -7.97 5.39 4.95
N VAL A 185 -6.71 5.25 5.31
CA VAL A 185 -5.88 4.08 5.01
C VAL A 185 -5.10 3.64 6.25
N LEU A 186 -4.84 2.36 6.32
CA LEU A 186 -3.88 1.74 7.24
C LEU A 186 -2.85 1.00 6.39
N VAL A 187 -1.55 1.17 6.67
CA VAL A 187 -0.49 0.42 6.02
C VAL A 187 0.26 -0.40 7.06
N GLU A 188 0.32 -1.70 6.83
CA GLU A 188 0.99 -2.66 7.68
C GLU A 188 2.16 -3.29 6.94
N ALA A 189 3.18 -3.71 7.64
CA ALA A 189 4.37 -4.34 7.07
C ALA A 189 4.64 -5.69 7.70
N LEU A 190 5.14 -6.60 6.87
CA LEU A 190 5.52 -7.94 7.26
C LEU A 190 6.94 -8.25 6.76
N TYR A 191 7.71 -8.96 7.57
CA TYR A 191 8.94 -9.63 7.16
C TYR A 191 8.72 -11.13 7.10
N ALA A 192 8.58 -11.69 5.89
CA ALA A 192 8.38 -13.12 5.64
C ALA A 192 9.41 -13.65 4.64
N PRO A 193 10.65 -13.93 5.06
CA PRO A 193 11.73 -14.33 4.16
C PRO A 193 11.45 -15.67 3.44
N ALA A 194 10.73 -16.59 4.07
CA ALA A 194 10.38 -17.88 3.48
C ALA A 194 9.32 -17.79 2.37
N ALA A 195 8.49 -16.74 2.39
CA ALA A 195 7.47 -16.50 1.37
C ALA A 195 8.00 -15.78 0.12
N SER A 196 9.30 -15.53 0.05
CA SER A 196 9.93 -14.84 -1.09
C SER A 196 10.13 -15.72 -2.33
N THR A 197 9.87 -17.03 -2.23
CA THR A 197 9.91 -17.93 -3.38
C THR A 197 8.54 -17.96 -4.06
N ASP A 198 8.48 -17.51 -5.30
CA ASP A 198 7.27 -17.45 -6.15
C ASP A 198 6.78 -18.85 -6.62
N GLU A 199 7.16 -19.92 -5.97
CA GLU A 199 6.74 -21.26 -6.32
C GLU A 199 5.35 -21.54 -5.76
N GLY A 200 4.31 -21.16 -6.48
CA GLY A 200 2.95 -21.57 -6.15
C GLY A 200 1.79 -20.66 -6.55
N VAL A 201 1.99 -19.65 -7.37
CA VAL A 201 0.86 -18.87 -7.94
C VAL A 201 0.93 -18.96 -9.46
N ALA A 202 0.47 -20.08 -10.00
CA ALA A 202 0.08 -20.23 -11.39
C ALA A 202 -1.46 -20.09 -11.49
#